data_5395067820d0babd904bd726f63bacc7
#
_entry.id   5395067820d0babd904bd726f63bacc7
#
_cell.length_a   1.000
_cell.length_b   1.000
_cell.length_c   1.000
_cell.angle_alpha   90.00
_cell.angle_beta   90.00
_cell.angle_gamma   90.00
#
_symmetry.space_group_name_H-M   'P 1'
#
loop_
_entity.id
_entity.type
_entity.pdbx_description
1 polymer ?
#
loop_
_entity_poly.entity_id
_entity_poly.type
_entity_poly.pdbx_seq_one_letter_code
_entity_poly.pdbx_strand_id
1 'polypeptide(L)'
;MIEALQTFLEGKGYTNIYLDMLPAAERQTDVISLFGWDHTLGAINDGTGVHYIQLQVRRGSYAEAKAVCTALFVLLDSGTEETVLNLTPEVFCIARPRRAPVKMDAGNDYTTFYYELALWGRN
;
A
#
# COMPACT_ATOMS: atom_id res chain seq x y z
N MET A 1 -1.67 1.37 11.74
CA MET A 1 -1.79 0.39 10.64
C MET A 1 -0.81 0.65 9.51
N ILE A 2 -0.61 1.89 9.12
CA ILE A 2 0.29 2.22 8.00
C ILE A 2 1.75 1.86 8.29
N GLU A 3 2.20 2.06 9.52
CA GLU A 3 3.57 1.70 9.94
C GLU A 3 3.76 0.19 9.93
N ALA A 4 2.72 -0.56 10.31
CA ALA A 4 2.77 -2.02 10.28
C ALA A 4 2.85 -2.52 8.83
N LEU A 5 2.14 -1.87 7.92
CA LEU A 5 2.22 -2.20 6.50
C LEU A 5 3.62 -1.91 5.94
N GLN A 6 4.21 -0.78 6.32
CA GLN A 6 5.58 -0.47 5.93
C GLN A 6 6.55 -1.57 6.39
N THR A 7 6.46 -1.97 7.66
CA THR A 7 7.30 -3.03 8.22
C THR A 7 7.11 -4.34 7.45
N PHE A 8 5.88 -4.68 7.13
CA PHE A 8 5.57 -5.89 6.36
C PHE A 8 6.23 -5.86 4.98
N LEU A 9 6.11 -4.75 4.28
CA LEU A 9 6.69 -4.61 2.93
C LEU A 9 8.22 -4.63 2.97
N GLU A 10 8.82 -4.00 3.98
CA GLU A 10 10.26 -4.06 4.17
C GLU A 10 10.73 -5.49 4.38
N GLY A 11 9.98 -6.26 5.15
CA GLY A 11 10.25 -7.68 5.36
C GLY A 11 10.15 -8.52 4.09
N LYS A 12 9.41 -8.06 3.09
CA LYS A 12 9.29 -8.70 1.78
C LYS A 12 10.36 -8.23 0.78
N GLY A 13 11.26 -7.36 1.21
CA GLY A 13 12.36 -6.90 0.38
C GLY A 13 12.13 -5.58 -0.35
N TYR A 14 10.98 -4.94 -0.12
CA TYR A 14 10.74 -3.63 -0.71
C TYR A 14 11.48 -2.55 0.06
N THR A 15 11.99 -1.56 -0.65
CA THR A 15 12.77 -0.46 -0.08
C THR A 15 12.20 0.89 -0.52
N ASN A 16 12.72 1.96 0.07
CA ASN A 16 12.33 3.34 -0.27
C ASN A 16 10.84 3.57 -0.06
N ILE A 17 10.34 3.15 1.10
CA ILE A 17 8.93 3.27 1.46
C ILE A 17 8.74 4.52 2.32
N TYR A 18 7.86 5.41 1.87
CA TYR A 18 7.57 6.67 2.54
C TYR A 18 6.13 6.67 3.04
N LEU A 19 5.92 7.30 4.18
CA LEU A 19 4.59 7.41 4.79
C LEU A 19 4.08 8.83 4.66
N ASP A 20 2.89 8.98 4.06
CA ASP A 20 2.20 10.25 3.89
C ASP A 20 3.03 11.33 3.16
N MET A 21 3.97 10.88 2.33
CA MET A 21 4.73 11.79 1.49
C MET A 21 5.19 11.09 0.22
N LEU A 22 5.39 11.85 -0.83
CA LEU A 22 5.96 11.39 -2.09
C LEU A 22 7.12 12.31 -2.45
N PRO A 23 8.38 11.81 -2.39
CA PRO A 23 9.54 12.62 -2.78
C PRO A 23 9.42 13.10 -4.23
N ALA A 24 9.99 14.27 -4.52
CA ALA A 24 10.02 14.80 -5.87
C ALA A 24 10.73 13.82 -6.82
N ALA A 25 10.21 13.69 -8.05
CA ALA A 25 10.72 12.72 -9.02
C ALA A 25 12.19 12.97 -9.38
N GLU A 26 12.62 14.23 -9.43
CA GLU A 26 14.00 14.58 -9.73
C GLU A 26 14.96 14.20 -8.60
N ARG A 27 14.45 13.89 -7.42
CA ARG A 27 15.28 13.45 -6.29
C ARG A 27 15.37 11.95 -6.20
N GLN A 28 14.28 11.26 -6.52
CA GLN A 28 14.20 9.82 -6.36
C GLN A 28 13.12 9.23 -7.27
N THR A 29 13.53 8.31 -8.15
CA THR A 29 12.60 7.65 -9.07
C THR A 29 12.03 6.36 -8.51
N ASP A 30 12.77 5.65 -7.66
CA ASP A 30 12.31 4.38 -7.07
C ASP A 30 11.70 4.64 -5.71
N VAL A 31 10.36 4.69 -5.66
CA VAL A 31 9.63 5.07 -4.45
C VAL A 31 8.36 4.23 -4.33
N ILE A 32 8.07 3.82 -3.09
CA ILE A 32 6.74 3.34 -2.70
C ILE A 32 6.25 4.31 -1.63
N SER A 33 5.08 4.90 -1.84
CA SER A 33 4.48 5.81 -0.87
C SER A 33 3.15 5.27 -0.40
N LEU A 34 2.93 5.30 0.90
CA LEU A 34 1.71 4.84 1.54
C LEU A 34 1.02 6.06 2.16
N PHE A 35 -0.16 6.37 1.65
CA PHE A 35 -0.96 7.48 2.18
C PHE A 35 -2.13 6.89 2.93
N GLY A 36 -2.16 7.13 4.24
CA GLY A 36 -3.27 6.72 5.07
C GLY A 36 -4.25 7.87 5.25
N TRP A 37 -5.53 7.57 5.17
CA TRP A 37 -6.56 8.54 5.50
C TRP A 37 -7.63 7.86 6.34
N ASP A 38 -8.76 8.48 6.48
CA ASP A 38 -9.80 8.13 7.43
C ASP A 38 -10.00 6.63 7.66
N HIS A 39 -10.29 6.29 8.88
CA HIS A 39 -10.71 4.96 9.25
C HIS A 39 -12.07 5.04 9.94
N THR A 40 -12.84 3.96 9.81
CA THR A 40 -14.13 3.81 10.47
C THR A 40 -13.93 2.88 11.65
N LEU A 41 -14.35 3.32 12.83
CA LEU A 41 -14.27 2.48 14.02
C LEU A 41 -15.25 1.32 13.91
N GLY A 42 -14.89 0.19 14.50
CA GLY A 42 -15.78 -0.94 14.61
C GLY A 42 -16.97 -0.64 15.51
N ALA A 43 -17.96 -1.51 15.44
CA ALA A 43 -19.23 -1.32 16.16
C ALA A 43 -19.04 -1.27 17.67
N ILE A 44 -18.00 -1.88 18.20
CA ILE A 44 -17.75 -1.96 19.64
C ILE A 44 -16.63 -1.03 20.11
N ASN A 45 -16.11 -0.23 19.23
CA ASN A 45 -15.05 0.73 19.55
C ASN A 45 -13.89 0.08 20.34
N ASP A 46 -13.45 -1.07 19.88
CA ASP A 46 -12.42 -1.87 20.52
C ASP A 46 -11.04 -1.72 19.86
N GLY A 47 -10.88 -0.71 19.02
CA GLY A 47 -9.66 -0.51 18.23
C GLY A 47 -9.69 -1.16 16.86
N THR A 48 -10.73 -1.94 16.56
CA THR A 48 -10.90 -2.45 15.20
C THR A 48 -11.52 -1.36 14.31
N GLY A 49 -11.27 -1.47 13.01
CA GLY A 49 -11.82 -0.52 12.07
C GLY A 49 -11.35 -0.80 10.67
N VAL A 50 -11.69 0.12 9.78
CA VAL A 50 -11.24 0.06 8.39
C VAL A 50 -10.25 1.18 8.17
N HIS A 51 -9.05 0.80 7.72
CA HIS A 51 -7.99 1.76 7.38
C HIS A 51 -7.88 1.80 5.87
N TYR A 52 -8.05 2.98 5.30
CA TYR A 52 -7.93 3.17 3.86
C TYR A 52 -6.54 3.70 3.55
N ILE A 53 -5.88 3.06 2.59
CA ILE A 53 -4.52 3.41 2.20
C ILE A 53 -4.47 3.55 0.68
N GLN A 54 -3.88 4.63 0.20
CA GLN A 54 -3.49 4.74 -1.19
C GLN A 54 -2.03 4.36 -1.31
N LEU A 55 -1.74 3.37 -2.12
CA LEU A 55 -0.39 2.88 -2.35
C LEU A 55 0.06 3.39 -3.72
N GLN A 56 1.15 4.17 -3.72
CA GLN A 56 1.73 4.71 -4.95
C GLN A 56 3.09 4.08 -5.20
N VAL A 57 3.33 3.69 -6.44
CA VAL A 57 4.61 3.12 -6.85
C VAL A 57 5.15 3.95 -8.01
N ARG A 58 6.33 4.52 -7.83
CA ARG A 58 7.05 5.23 -8.90
C ARG A 58 8.31 4.47 -9.24
N ARG A 59 8.55 4.32 -10.55
CA ARG A 59 9.75 3.69 -11.09
C ARG A 59 10.19 4.45 -12.33
N GLY A 60 11.37 4.12 -12.84
CA GLY A 60 11.95 4.78 -14.00
C GLY A 60 11.26 4.48 -15.32
N SER A 61 10.42 3.44 -15.39
CA SER A 61 9.71 3.10 -16.61
C SER A 61 8.27 2.69 -16.32
N TYR A 62 7.41 2.82 -17.32
CA TYR A 62 6.02 2.39 -17.25
C TYR A 62 5.92 0.91 -16.89
N ALA A 63 6.67 0.07 -17.59
CA ALA A 63 6.60 -1.39 -17.40
C ALA A 63 7.01 -1.78 -15.99
N GLU A 64 8.07 -1.19 -15.46
CA GLU A 64 8.56 -1.50 -14.13
C GLU A 64 7.58 -1.01 -13.04
N ALA A 65 7.08 0.21 -13.17
CA ALA A 65 6.12 0.77 -12.22
C ALA A 65 4.84 -0.08 -12.19
N LYS A 66 4.34 -0.46 -13.35
CA LYS A 66 3.15 -1.31 -13.45
C LYS A 66 3.40 -2.68 -12.84
N ALA A 67 4.54 -3.30 -13.12
CA ALA A 67 4.88 -4.62 -12.61
C ALA A 67 4.97 -4.63 -11.07
N VAL A 68 5.65 -3.65 -10.48
CA VAL A 68 5.78 -3.56 -9.03
C VAL A 68 4.42 -3.28 -8.37
N CYS A 69 3.65 -2.36 -8.93
CA CYS A 69 2.32 -2.05 -8.39
C CYS A 69 1.38 -3.25 -8.46
N THR A 70 1.42 -4.00 -9.55
CA THR A 70 0.62 -5.22 -9.72
C THR A 70 1.06 -6.30 -8.73
N ALA A 71 2.36 -6.46 -8.51
CA ALA A 71 2.86 -7.42 -7.53
C ALA A 71 2.38 -7.09 -6.12
N LEU A 72 2.38 -5.81 -5.75
CA LEU A 72 1.86 -5.36 -4.45
C LEU A 72 0.36 -5.55 -4.36
N PHE A 73 -0.36 -5.32 -5.45
CA PHE A 73 -1.80 -5.56 -5.51
C PHE A 73 -2.14 -7.03 -5.20
N VAL A 74 -1.37 -7.96 -5.75
CA VAL A 74 -1.56 -9.39 -5.50
C VAL A 74 -1.14 -9.77 -4.08
N LEU A 75 0.00 -9.25 -3.63
CA LEU A 75 0.53 -9.55 -2.30
C LEU A 75 -0.42 -9.11 -1.18
N LEU A 76 -1.05 -7.95 -1.34
CA LEU A 76 -1.89 -7.35 -0.32
C LEU A 76 -3.38 -7.61 -0.58
N ASP A 77 -3.70 -8.81 -1.01
CA ASP A 77 -5.08 -9.25 -1.23
C ASP A 77 -5.33 -10.52 -0.42
N SER A 78 -6.23 -10.44 0.54
CA SER A 78 -6.64 -11.60 1.35
C SER A 78 -7.53 -12.58 0.58
N GLY A 79 -7.99 -12.20 -0.62
CA GLY A 79 -8.79 -13.04 -1.47
C GLY A 79 -10.23 -13.22 -0.99
N THR A 80 -10.96 -14.10 -1.67
CA THR A 80 -12.37 -14.35 -1.37
C THR A 80 -12.56 -15.10 -0.05
N GLU A 81 -11.54 -15.78 0.42
CA GLU A 81 -11.60 -16.53 1.69
C GLU A 81 -11.28 -15.64 2.90
N GLU A 82 -11.00 -14.37 2.66
CA GLU A 82 -10.70 -13.39 3.70
C GLU A 82 -9.58 -13.86 4.64
N THR A 83 -8.52 -14.40 4.06
CA THR A 83 -7.35 -14.84 4.81
C THR A 83 -6.70 -13.69 5.54
N VAL A 84 -6.39 -13.90 6.83
CA VAL A 84 -5.74 -12.88 7.64
C VAL A 84 -4.28 -12.73 7.24
N LEU A 85 -3.87 -11.48 7.05
CA LEU A 85 -2.47 -11.13 6.84
C LEU A 85 -1.86 -10.65 8.16
N ASN A 86 -0.73 -11.24 8.54
CA ASN A 86 0.02 -10.78 9.69
C ASN A 86 1.05 -9.76 9.22
N LEU A 87 0.77 -8.47 9.46
CA LEU A 87 1.68 -7.40 9.07
C LEU A 87 2.89 -7.35 9.98
N THR A 88 2.65 -7.53 11.28
CA THR A 88 3.68 -7.73 12.29
C THR A 88 3.19 -8.82 13.24
N PRO A 89 4.01 -9.31 14.19
CA PRO A 89 3.53 -10.29 15.16
C PRO A 89 2.30 -9.84 15.96
N GLU A 90 2.12 -8.54 16.16
CA GLU A 90 1.02 -7.98 16.94
C GLU A 90 -0.11 -7.40 16.09
N VAL A 91 0.12 -7.17 14.80
CA VAL A 91 -0.86 -6.50 13.94
C VAL A 91 -1.25 -7.41 12.78
N PHE A 92 -2.52 -7.73 12.70
CA PHE A 92 -3.06 -8.54 11.61
C PHE A 92 -4.30 -7.86 11.03
N CYS A 93 -4.59 -8.17 9.79
CA CYS A 93 -5.71 -7.55 9.08
C CYS A 93 -6.21 -8.45 7.95
N ILE A 94 -7.38 -8.12 7.46
CA ILE A 94 -7.89 -8.62 6.19
C ILE A 94 -7.69 -7.50 5.18
N ALA A 95 -6.97 -7.77 4.11
CA ALA A 95 -6.62 -6.77 3.12
C ALA A 95 -7.45 -6.95 1.85
N ARG A 96 -8.03 -5.86 1.37
CA ARG A 96 -8.85 -5.85 0.16
C ARG A 96 -8.47 -4.67 -0.73
N PRO A 97 -7.86 -4.91 -1.90
CA PRO A 97 -7.71 -3.85 -2.88
C PRO A 97 -9.10 -3.37 -3.33
N ARG A 98 -9.29 -2.06 -3.36
CA ARG A 98 -10.56 -1.45 -3.76
C ARG A 98 -10.57 -1.06 -5.22
N ARG A 99 -9.41 -0.94 -5.82
CA ARG A 99 -9.23 -0.51 -7.20
C ARG A 99 -7.99 -1.18 -7.76
N ALA A 100 -8.06 -1.62 -9.01
CA ALA A 100 -6.90 -2.15 -9.72
C ALA A 100 -5.87 -1.04 -9.96
N PRO A 101 -4.58 -1.39 -10.15
CA PRO A 101 -3.55 -0.39 -10.41
C PRO A 101 -3.88 0.49 -11.63
N VAL A 102 -3.71 1.79 -11.46
CA VAL A 102 -3.99 2.81 -12.48
C VAL A 102 -2.78 3.73 -12.59
N LYS A 103 -2.44 4.11 -13.81
CA LYS A 103 -1.40 5.11 -14.03
C LYS A 103 -1.87 6.46 -13.48
N MET A 104 -1.06 7.05 -12.61
CA MET A 104 -1.36 8.33 -11.99
C MET A 104 -0.74 9.48 -12.77
N ASP A 105 0.56 9.39 -13.04
CA ASP A 105 1.28 10.37 -13.82
C ASP A 105 2.53 9.76 -14.44
N ALA A 106 3.18 10.51 -15.31
CA ALA A 106 4.44 10.12 -15.91
C ALA A 106 5.21 11.38 -16.35
N GLY A 107 6.51 11.32 -16.18
CA GLY A 107 7.44 12.30 -16.74
C GLY A 107 8.36 11.61 -17.74
N ASN A 108 9.46 12.31 -18.11
CA ASN A 108 10.41 11.76 -19.08
C ASN A 108 11.14 10.54 -18.53
N ASP A 109 11.41 10.54 -17.21
CA ASP A 109 12.24 9.52 -16.58
C ASP A 109 11.52 8.72 -15.50
N TYR A 110 10.19 8.83 -15.41
CA TYR A 110 9.45 8.12 -14.38
C TYR A 110 8.00 7.89 -14.76
N THR A 111 7.38 6.90 -14.10
CA THR A 111 5.94 6.64 -14.16
C THR A 111 5.48 6.25 -12.77
N THR A 112 4.31 6.76 -12.37
CA THR A 112 3.69 6.44 -11.08
C THR A 112 2.37 5.73 -11.32
N PHE A 113 2.22 4.57 -10.68
CA PHE A 113 0.95 3.83 -10.59
C PHE A 113 0.45 3.88 -9.16
N TYR A 114 -0.86 3.71 -8.97
CA TYR A 114 -1.42 3.63 -7.64
C TYR A 114 -2.62 2.70 -7.62
N TYR A 115 -2.98 2.26 -6.43
CA TYR A 115 -4.28 1.66 -6.16
C TYR A 115 -4.70 1.96 -4.73
N GLU A 116 -5.97 1.72 -4.44
CA GLU A 116 -6.53 1.93 -3.12
C GLU A 116 -6.70 0.58 -2.43
N LEU A 117 -6.41 0.57 -1.13
CA LEU A 117 -6.41 -0.64 -0.31
C LEU A 117 -7.21 -0.37 0.95
N ALA A 118 -8.07 -1.31 1.31
CA ALA A 118 -8.77 -1.29 2.59
C ALA A 118 -8.21 -2.39 3.48
N LEU A 119 -7.85 -2.04 4.70
CA LEU A 119 -7.36 -2.97 5.69
C LEU A 119 -8.35 -3.01 6.85
N TRP A 120 -8.99 -4.15 7.06
CA TRP A 120 -9.85 -4.38 8.20
C TRP A 120 -9.06 -5.08 9.28
N GLY A 121 -8.88 -4.42 10.40
CA GLY A 121 -8.11 -5.03 11.45
C GLY A 121 -8.00 -4.16 12.68
N ARG A 122 -7.21 -4.66 13.61
CA ARG A 122 -6.92 -4.01 14.87
C ARG A 122 -5.49 -3.52 14.84
N ASN A 123 -5.35 -2.28 15.17
CA ASN A 123 -4.05 -1.65 15.19
C ASN A 123 -3.37 -1.87 16.56
#